data_34b82cab61f40aedfc8a19d1ea5251ad
#
_entry.id   34b82cab61f40aedfc8a19d1ea5251ad
#
_cell.length_a   1.000
_cell.length_b   1.000
_cell.length_c   1.000
_cell.angle_alpha   90.00
_cell.angle_beta   90.00
_cell.angle_gamma   90.00
#
_symmetry.space_group_name_H-M   'P 1'
#
loop_
_entity.id
_entity.type
_entity.pdbx_description
1 polymer ?
#
loop_
_entity_poly.entity_id
_entity_poly.type
_entity_poly.pdbx_seq_one_letter_code
_entity_poly.pdbx_strand_id
1 'polypeptide(L)'
;YDEGRAATVLEAGDYVVRAGASSRDTTPAAVVHLAETAVVRELHDVLGDPGFTDWRPAAPAAVEAPAGAPRLAVEPAALRRADGCEPVDLTDALEFVEKLSDDELSYMVLGDYRDGAESQSIIGSAAQTLVGAAGQSTSRFEGLPSLIMPDGPAGLRIAPRVGIDDDGAFALDSSMPAGFEELMDEESRGMFDSMMGVSDRPRTPKRLVEQYATAIPIGTAIAQSWSPELAEALGDLVGAEMDHFGAHLWLAPAFNLHRSILCGRDFEYLSEDPLLAGRVAAGITRGVQKHPGRGVTIKHFAFNNQETNRLNSCSHVSKRAARDLYLRSFEIVVREARPHAIMTSYNLLNGVHTSESAELLETVLRDEWGFEGLVMTDWVVAGMTRHDLKHPAATSAPTIKAGNELFMPGCETDRQGILSALRGQDEQVELSRSELEKQAARVVRMVWALAGS
;
A
#
# COMPACT_ATOMS: atom_id res chain seq x y z
N TYR A 1 22.54 -4.23 1.93
CA TYR A 1 22.30 -5.48 1.22
C TYR A 1 23.54 -5.88 0.41
N ASP A 2 23.98 -7.12 0.54
CA ASP A 2 25.05 -7.73 -0.24
C ASP A 2 24.43 -8.55 -1.38
N GLU A 3 24.58 -8.07 -2.62
CA GLU A 3 23.97 -8.71 -3.79
C GLU A 3 24.61 -10.07 -4.10
N GLY A 4 25.91 -10.23 -3.80
CA GLY A 4 26.61 -11.50 -4.05
C GLY A 4 26.21 -12.62 -3.09
N ARG A 5 25.63 -12.28 -1.95
CA ARG A 5 25.17 -13.22 -0.92
C ARG A 5 23.63 -13.30 -0.84
N ALA A 6 22.93 -12.40 -1.52
CA ALA A 6 21.49 -12.17 -1.31
C ALA A 6 21.15 -12.02 0.18
N ALA A 7 21.86 -11.14 0.91
CA ALA A 7 21.74 -11.05 2.35
C ALA A 7 21.87 -9.62 2.87
N THR A 8 21.23 -9.31 3.97
CA THR A 8 21.56 -8.13 4.77
C THR A 8 22.77 -8.43 5.64
N VAL A 9 23.84 -7.65 5.52
CA VAL A 9 25.08 -7.86 6.23
C VAL A 9 25.51 -6.61 7.01
N LEU A 10 26.27 -6.82 8.07
CA LEU A 10 27.14 -5.81 8.68
C LEU A 10 28.58 -6.24 8.45
N GLU A 11 29.36 -5.42 7.75
CA GLU A 11 30.74 -5.73 7.41
C GLU A 11 31.66 -5.69 8.65
N ALA A 12 32.73 -6.47 8.64
CA ALA A 12 33.74 -6.40 9.68
C ALA A 12 34.37 -5.00 9.74
N GLY A 13 34.61 -4.51 10.92
CA GLY A 13 35.27 -3.21 11.13
C GLY A 13 34.86 -2.48 12.40
N ASP A 14 35.30 -1.24 12.49
CA ASP A 14 34.99 -0.32 13.60
C ASP A 14 33.88 0.63 13.17
N TYR A 15 32.77 0.64 13.89
CA TYR A 15 31.64 1.55 13.72
C TYR A 15 31.71 2.64 14.80
N VAL A 16 32.05 3.86 14.41
CA VAL A 16 32.15 4.99 15.32
C VAL A 16 30.78 5.58 15.60
N VAL A 17 30.26 5.38 16.80
CA VAL A 17 29.01 6.01 17.26
C VAL A 17 29.31 7.46 17.62
N ARG A 18 28.55 8.38 17.05
CA ARG A 18 28.70 9.82 17.29
C ARG A 18 27.42 10.36 17.92
N ALA A 19 27.57 11.27 18.86
CA ALA A 19 26.49 11.96 19.53
C ALA A 19 26.68 13.49 19.44
N GLY A 20 25.59 14.25 19.34
CA GLY A 20 25.68 15.69 19.25
C GLY A 20 24.32 16.38 19.04
N ALA A 21 24.35 17.70 18.88
CA ALA A 21 23.16 18.52 18.74
C ALA A 21 22.53 18.45 17.32
N SER A 22 23.30 18.06 16.31
CA SER A 22 22.83 17.88 14.94
C SER A 22 23.69 16.86 14.20
N SER A 23 23.30 16.44 13.00
CA SER A 23 24.09 15.53 12.15
C SER A 23 25.47 16.10 11.76
N ARG A 24 25.68 17.41 11.85
CA ARG A 24 26.95 18.09 11.57
C ARG A 24 27.76 18.44 12.81
N ASP A 25 27.09 18.62 13.93
CA ASP A 25 27.72 18.94 15.22
C ASP A 25 27.68 17.71 16.13
N THR A 26 28.58 16.78 15.88
CA THR A 26 28.70 15.52 16.61
C THR A 26 30.12 15.26 17.06
N THR A 27 30.27 14.57 18.18
CA THR A 27 31.53 14.04 18.67
C THR A 27 31.48 12.51 18.78
N PRO A 28 32.60 11.79 18.55
CA PRO A 28 32.67 10.36 18.79
C PRO A 28 32.37 10.03 20.24
N ALA A 29 31.40 9.14 20.50
CA ALA A 29 30.99 8.74 21.84
C ALA A 29 31.43 7.30 22.17
N ALA A 30 31.47 6.40 21.22
CA ALA A 30 31.87 5.01 21.39
C ALA A 30 32.29 4.40 20.04
N VAL A 31 32.91 3.23 20.11
CA VAL A 31 33.25 2.40 18.96
C VAL A 31 32.60 1.02 19.15
N VAL A 32 31.82 0.59 18.17
CA VAL A 32 31.35 -0.79 18.07
C VAL A 32 32.27 -1.53 17.13
N HIS A 33 32.90 -2.57 17.62
CA HIS A 33 33.85 -3.40 16.86
C HIS A 33 33.21 -4.72 16.46
N LEU A 34 33.24 -5.02 15.18
CA LEU A 34 32.78 -6.28 14.61
C LEU A 34 33.99 -6.98 13.95
N ALA A 35 34.44 -8.08 14.53
CA ALA A 35 35.67 -8.77 14.10
C ALA A 35 35.49 -9.45 12.73
N GLU A 36 34.30 -9.94 12.43
CA GLU A 36 33.94 -10.64 11.19
C GLU A 36 32.63 -10.10 10.64
N THR A 37 32.44 -10.18 9.30
CA THR A 37 31.18 -9.80 8.69
C THR A 37 30.03 -10.67 9.19
N ALA A 38 29.00 -10.04 9.74
CA ALA A 38 27.79 -10.71 10.22
C ALA A 38 26.74 -10.75 9.13
N VAL A 39 26.22 -11.94 8.83
CA VAL A 39 24.96 -12.09 8.06
C VAL A 39 23.81 -11.86 9.04
N VAL A 40 23.10 -10.74 8.86
CA VAL A 40 21.98 -10.36 9.71
C VAL A 40 20.72 -11.12 9.28
N ARG A 41 20.47 -11.19 7.97
CA ARG A 41 19.37 -11.96 7.36
C ARG A 41 19.80 -12.52 6.01
N GLU A 42 19.41 -13.75 5.76
CA GLU A 42 19.43 -14.34 4.41
C GLU A 42 18.15 -13.92 3.69
N LEU A 43 18.24 -13.56 2.42
CA LEU A 43 17.12 -13.07 1.60
C LEU A 43 17.14 -13.76 0.24
N HIS A 44 16.11 -13.52 -0.56
CA HIS A 44 16.06 -14.05 -1.93
C HIS A 44 16.72 -13.08 -2.92
N ASP A 45 17.32 -13.63 -3.96
CA ASP A 45 17.87 -12.85 -5.08
C ASP A 45 16.77 -12.58 -6.12
N VAL A 46 15.98 -11.55 -5.87
CA VAL A 46 14.79 -11.17 -6.64
C VAL A 46 14.84 -9.69 -7.04
N LEU A 47 13.79 -9.19 -7.68
CA LEU A 47 13.56 -7.80 -8.15
C LEU A 47 14.24 -7.47 -9.49
N GLY A 48 14.61 -8.48 -10.27
CA GLY A 48 15.06 -8.32 -11.65
C GLY A 48 16.41 -7.60 -11.81
N ASP A 49 16.71 -7.25 -13.06
CA ASP A 49 17.92 -6.50 -13.45
C ASP A 49 17.54 -5.03 -13.70
N PRO A 50 18.17 -4.06 -13.03
CA PRO A 50 17.91 -2.65 -13.23
C PRO A 50 18.41 -2.12 -14.58
N GLY A 51 19.26 -2.87 -15.29
CA GLY A 51 19.88 -2.46 -16.55
C GLY A 51 21.03 -1.45 -16.39
N PHE A 52 21.55 -1.27 -15.18
CA PHE A 52 22.70 -0.40 -14.89
C PHE A 52 23.49 -0.90 -13.67
N THR A 53 24.69 -0.36 -13.49
CA THR A 53 25.51 -0.60 -12.30
C THR A 53 25.44 0.64 -11.39
N ASP A 54 25.26 0.42 -10.09
CA ASP A 54 25.25 1.50 -9.10
C ASP A 54 26.56 2.30 -9.15
N TRP A 55 26.41 3.62 -9.19
CA TRP A 55 27.53 4.49 -8.90
C TRP A 55 27.92 4.34 -7.43
N ARG A 56 29.20 4.10 -7.18
CA ARG A 56 29.73 4.05 -5.81
C ARG A 56 30.70 5.21 -5.62
N PRO A 57 30.55 6.02 -4.57
CA PRO A 57 31.55 7.02 -4.25
C PRO A 57 32.89 6.33 -3.94
N ALA A 58 33.99 7.04 -4.15
CA ALA A 58 35.28 6.60 -3.64
C ALA A 58 35.15 6.29 -2.13
N ALA A 59 35.79 5.24 -1.67
CA ALA A 59 35.73 4.87 -0.25
C ALA A 59 35.96 6.10 0.63
N PRO A 60 35.07 6.40 1.59
CA PRO A 60 35.31 7.52 2.50
C PRO A 60 36.62 7.29 3.23
N ALA A 61 37.34 8.37 3.53
CA ALA A 61 38.52 8.29 4.37
C ALA A 61 38.14 7.56 5.67
N ALA A 62 38.93 6.57 6.07
CA ALA A 62 38.68 5.84 7.31
C ALA A 62 38.55 6.85 8.46
N VAL A 63 37.43 6.83 9.15
CA VAL A 63 37.28 7.63 10.38
C VAL A 63 38.06 6.94 11.46
N GLU A 64 39.19 7.55 11.87
CA GLU A 64 39.97 7.01 12.98
C GLU A 64 39.14 7.01 14.26
N ALA A 65 39.07 5.86 14.90
CA ALA A 65 38.46 5.75 16.21
C ALA A 65 39.31 6.56 17.23
N PRO A 66 38.73 7.49 18.01
CA PRO A 66 39.50 8.29 18.96
C PRO A 66 40.22 7.41 20.00
N ALA A 67 41.43 7.74 20.28
CA ALA A 67 42.16 7.09 21.37
C ALA A 67 41.40 7.31 22.69
N GLY A 68 41.05 6.21 23.38
CA GLY A 68 40.32 6.26 24.64
C GLY A 68 38.78 6.26 24.53
N ALA A 69 38.19 6.21 23.34
CA ALA A 69 36.76 6.00 23.23
C ALA A 69 36.37 4.60 23.76
N PRO A 70 35.24 4.47 24.47
CA PRO A 70 34.70 3.18 24.88
C PRO A 70 34.53 2.25 23.67
N ARG A 71 35.00 1.01 23.78
CA ARG A 71 34.89 0.01 22.72
C ARG A 71 33.97 -1.13 23.18
N LEU A 72 32.99 -1.44 22.35
CA LEU A 72 32.08 -2.56 22.53
C LEU A 72 32.34 -3.57 21.40
N ALA A 73 32.80 -4.76 21.74
CA ALA A 73 32.84 -5.87 20.79
C ALA A 73 31.47 -6.52 20.71
N VAL A 74 31.01 -6.80 19.48
CA VAL A 74 29.76 -7.47 19.23
C VAL A 74 30.05 -8.76 18.47
N GLU A 75 29.51 -9.86 18.99
CA GLU A 75 29.60 -11.17 18.33
C GLU A 75 28.67 -11.22 17.12
N PRO A 76 29.14 -11.65 15.93
CA PRO A 76 28.32 -11.73 14.72
C PRO A 76 27.01 -12.51 14.91
N ALA A 77 27.05 -13.60 15.67
CA ALA A 77 25.87 -14.42 15.96
C ALA A 77 24.76 -13.67 16.71
N ALA A 78 25.11 -12.68 17.53
CA ALA A 78 24.13 -11.86 18.25
C ALA A 78 23.33 -10.91 17.34
N LEU A 79 23.81 -10.66 16.13
CA LEU A 79 23.19 -9.79 15.14
C LEU A 79 22.23 -10.53 14.20
N ARG A 80 22.31 -11.86 14.16
CA ARG A 80 21.44 -12.69 13.32
C ARG A 80 19.98 -12.51 13.76
N ARG A 81 19.11 -12.28 12.80
CA ARG A 81 17.66 -12.24 12.99
C ARG A 81 17.07 -13.54 12.48
N ALA A 82 16.12 -14.08 13.22
CA ALA A 82 15.39 -15.23 12.76
C ALA A 82 14.60 -14.84 11.49
N ASP A 83 14.74 -15.64 10.46
CA ASP A 83 13.95 -15.57 9.25
C ASP A 83 12.91 -16.68 9.28
N GLY A 84 11.82 -16.47 8.61
CA GLY A 84 10.70 -17.38 8.55
C GLY A 84 9.50 -16.85 9.32
N CYS A 85 8.43 -16.67 8.61
CA CYS A 85 7.12 -16.39 9.16
C CYS A 85 6.28 -17.64 8.96
N GLU A 86 5.54 -18.02 9.99
CA GLU A 86 4.56 -19.09 9.82
C GLU A 86 3.53 -18.63 8.77
N PRO A 87 3.17 -19.50 7.82
CA PRO A 87 2.13 -19.18 6.85
C PRO A 87 0.83 -18.82 7.55
N VAL A 88 0.10 -17.87 7.00
CA VAL A 88 -1.23 -17.50 7.51
C VAL A 88 -2.17 -18.67 7.37
N ASP A 89 -2.89 -18.99 8.45
CA ASP A 89 -3.96 -19.99 8.41
C ASP A 89 -5.15 -19.47 7.59
N LEU A 90 -5.46 -20.17 6.53
CA LEU A 90 -6.57 -19.88 5.61
C LEU A 90 -7.65 -20.98 5.63
N THR A 91 -7.57 -21.97 6.54
CA THR A 91 -8.42 -23.17 6.52
C THR A 91 -9.90 -22.82 6.43
N ASP A 92 -10.43 -22.05 7.36
CA ASP A 92 -11.85 -21.69 7.39
C ASP A 92 -12.27 -20.86 6.17
N ALA A 93 -11.40 -19.96 5.72
CA ALA A 93 -11.66 -19.13 4.56
C ALA A 93 -11.63 -19.95 3.26
N LEU A 94 -10.75 -20.93 3.14
CA LEU A 94 -10.71 -21.87 2.02
C LEU A 94 -11.98 -22.73 2.00
N GLU A 95 -12.42 -23.27 3.14
CA GLU A 95 -13.69 -24.02 3.23
C GLU A 95 -14.92 -23.18 2.80
N PHE A 96 -14.87 -21.87 2.99
CA PHE A 96 -15.91 -20.96 2.52
C PHE A 96 -15.85 -20.79 1.00
N VAL A 97 -14.69 -20.45 0.46
CA VAL A 97 -14.54 -20.10 -0.98
C VAL A 97 -14.61 -21.31 -1.90
N GLU A 98 -14.24 -22.52 -1.45
CA GLU A 98 -14.38 -23.78 -2.20
C GLU A 98 -15.84 -24.08 -2.63
N LYS A 99 -16.81 -23.54 -1.91
CA LYS A 99 -18.24 -23.68 -2.21
C LYS A 99 -18.74 -22.70 -3.27
N LEU A 100 -17.94 -21.69 -3.59
CA LEU A 100 -18.29 -20.67 -4.58
C LEU A 100 -18.08 -21.18 -6.00
N SER A 101 -18.92 -20.74 -6.92
CA SER A 101 -18.70 -20.91 -8.36
C SER A 101 -17.51 -20.08 -8.84
N ASP A 102 -16.98 -20.40 -10.03
CA ASP A 102 -15.93 -19.60 -10.67
C ASP A 102 -16.37 -18.15 -10.89
N ASP A 103 -17.65 -17.95 -11.16
CA ASP A 103 -18.24 -16.64 -11.34
C ASP A 103 -18.20 -15.84 -10.03
N GLU A 104 -18.63 -16.44 -8.91
CA GLU A 104 -18.58 -15.84 -7.59
C GLU A 104 -17.14 -15.58 -7.14
N LEU A 105 -16.22 -16.53 -7.36
CA LEU A 105 -14.79 -16.33 -7.05
C LEU A 105 -14.20 -15.14 -7.82
N SER A 106 -14.61 -14.95 -9.09
CA SER A 106 -14.16 -13.79 -9.87
C SER A 106 -14.64 -12.45 -9.32
N TYR A 107 -15.80 -12.40 -8.71
CA TYR A 107 -16.29 -11.22 -7.98
C TYR A 107 -15.57 -11.02 -6.65
N MET A 108 -15.19 -12.09 -5.94
CA MET A 108 -14.56 -12.00 -4.62
C MET A 108 -13.24 -11.26 -4.63
N VAL A 109 -12.49 -11.33 -5.73
CA VAL A 109 -11.18 -10.69 -5.90
C VAL A 109 -11.25 -9.32 -6.58
N LEU A 110 -12.44 -8.77 -6.76
CA LEU A 110 -12.67 -7.42 -7.29
C LEU A 110 -13.35 -6.55 -6.24
N GLY A 111 -13.17 -5.25 -6.37
CA GLY A 111 -14.02 -4.29 -5.66
C GLY A 111 -15.46 -4.32 -6.19
N ASP A 112 -16.38 -3.75 -5.42
CA ASP A 112 -17.77 -3.65 -5.85
C ASP A 112 -17.90 -2.62 -6.98
N TYR A 113 -18.43 -3.05 -8.12
CA TYR A 113 -18.71 -2.21 -9.27
C TYR A 113 -20.18 -2.38 -9.70
N ARG A 114 -20.69 -1.46 -10.51
CA ARG A 114 -22.06 -1.54 -11.04
C ARG A 114 -22.15 -2.65 -12.08
N ASP A 115 -23.24 -3.45 -12.02
CA ASP A 115 -23.52 -4.46 -13.02
C ASP A 115 -23.58 -3.86 -14.43
N GLY A 116 -22.90 -4.52 -15.37
CA GLY A 116 -22.80 -4.07 -16.75
C GLY A 116 -21.86 -2.89 -17.01
N ALA A 117 -21.13 -2.42 -15.99
CA ALA A 117 -20.08 -1.43 -16.19
C ALA A 117 -18.86 -2.06 -16.87
N GLU A 118 -18.67 -1.78 -18.16
CA GLU A 118 -17.53 -2.29 -18.94
C GLU A 118 -16.22 -1.59 -18.62
N SER A 119 -16.27 -0.37 -18.08
CA SER A 119 -15.12 0.43 -17.67
C SER A 119 -15.13 0.69 -16.18
N GLN A 120 -13.94 0.84 -15.63
CA GLN A 120 -13.75 1.17 -14.21
C GLN A 120 -14.24 2.59 -13.91
N SER A 121 -14.99 2.74 -12.82
CA SER A 121 -15.27 4.03 -12.19
C SER A 121 -14.34 4.22 -10.99
N ILE A 122 -13.80 5.41 -10.78
CA ILE A 122 -12.88 5.68 -9.68
C ILE A 122 -13.47 5.35 -8.30
N ILE A 123 -14.80 5.49 -8.14
CA ILE A 123 -15.47 5.21 -6.87
C ILE A 123 -16.25 3.89 -6.90
N GLY A 124 -16.38 3.26 -8.07
CA GLY A 124 -17.18 2.05 -8.22
C GLY A 124 -18.65 2.26 -7.84
N SER A 125 -19.30 1.23 -7.32
CA SER A 125 -20.57 1.34 -6.60
C SER A 125 -20.35 1.57 -5.09
N ALA A 126 -19.12 1.76 -4.70
CA ALA A 126 -18.73 2.04 -3.34
C ALA A 126 -19.46 3.27 -2.84
N ALA A 127 -19.70 3.35 -1.59
CA ALA A 127 -20.31 4.47 -0.94
C ALA A 127 -21.84 4.48 -0.83
N GLN A 128 -22.49 3.36 -1.02
CA GLN A 128 -23.90 3.28 -0.55
C GLN A 128 -23.97 3.29 0.99
N THR A 129 -22.93 2.81 1.66
CA THR A 129 -22.89 2.70 3.13
C THR A 129 -22.19 3.91 3.76
N LEU A 130 -21.06 4.36 3.20
CA LEU A 130 -20.32 5.56 3.62
C LEU A 130 -20.07 6.43 2.38
N VAL A 131 -20.97 7.37 2.15
CA VAL A 131 -20.95 8.20 0.93
C VAL A 131 -19.66 9.00 0.84
N GLY A 132 -18.97 8.90 -0.29
CA GLY A 132 -17.67 9.51 -0.54
C GLY A 132 -16.46 8.64 -0.17
N ALA A 133 -16.66 7.45 0.42
CA ALA A 133 -15.58 6.48 0.56
C ALA A 133 -15.07 6.04 -0.82
N ALA A 134 -13.76 5.75 -0.92
CA ALA A 134 -13.11 5.46 -2.20
C ALA A 134 -13.43 4.05 -2.73
N GLY A 135 -13.71 3.10 -1.85
CA GLY A 135 -13.95 1.72 -2.25
C GLY A 135 -14.76 0.90 -1.27
N GLN A 136 -15.27 -0.20 -1.79
CA GLN A 136 -15.98 -1.24 -1.06
C GLN A 136 -15.75 -2.58 -1.75
N SER A 137 -15.85 -3.68 -1.01
CA SER A 137 -15.79 -5.04 -1.56
C SER A 137 -16.80 -5.94 -0.89
N THR A 138 -17.09 -7.08 -1.50
CA THR A 138 -17.89 -8.20 -0.94
C THR A 138 -19.37 -7.93 -0.65
N SER A 139 -19.94 -6.78 -1.04
CA SER A 139 -21.36 -6.47 -0.81
C SER A 139 -22.34 -7.40 -1.53
N ARG A 140 -21.86 -8.17 -2.52
CA ARG A 140 -22.66 -9.11 -3.33
C ARG A 140 -22.91 -10.44 -2.64
N PHE A 141 -22.17 -10.75 -1.59
CA PHE A 141 -22.20 -12.05 -0.94
C PHE A 141 -23.11 -12.03 0.28
N GLU A 142 -24.20 -12.82 0.25
CA GLU A 142 -25.10 -12.95 1.38
C GLU A 142 -24.38 -13.57 2.57
N GLY A 143 -24.50 -12.93 3.72
CA GLY A 143 -23.85 -13.37 4.96
C GLY A 143 -22.39 -12.98 5.10
N LEU A 144 -21.80 -12.26 4.12
CA LEU A 144 -20.45 -11.70 4.22
C LEU A 144 -20.53 -10.18 4.34
N PRO A 145 -20.00 -9.57 5.42
CA PRO A 145 -19.97 -8.13 5.55
C PRO A 145 -19.10 -7.47 4.46
N SER A 146 -19.39 -6.21 4.15
CA SER A 146 -18.60 -5.44 3.20
C SER A 146 -17.44 -4.72 3.89
N LEU A 147 -16.26 -4.70 3.25
CA LEU A 147 -15.16 -3.81 3.62
C LEU A 147 -15.40 -2.42 3.03
N ILE A 148 -15.41 -1.40 3.88
CA ILE A 148 -15.60 0.01 3.49
C ILE A 148 -14.26 0.72 3.63
N MET A 149 -13.83 1.40 2.56
CA MET A 149 -12.46 1.89 2.39
C MET A 149 -12.44 3.40 2.06
N PRO A 150 -12.47 4.29 3.06
CA PRO A 150 -12.22 5.71 2.83
C PRO A 150 -10.75 5.96 2.52
N ASP A 151 -10.48 6.87 1.58
CA ASP A 151 -9.14 7.37 1.28
C ASP A 151 -8.82 8.60 2.14
N GLY A 152 -7.66 9.17 1.98
CA GLY A 152 -7.23 10.46 2.52
C GLY A 152 -6.12 10.39 3.56
N PRO A 153 -4.83 10.42 3.15
CA PRO A 153 -3.70 10.42 4.10
C PRO A 153 -3.66 11.64 5.05
N ALA A 154 -4.41 12.71 4.75
CA ALA A 154 -4.56 13.87 5.61
C ALA A 154 -5.92 13.90 6.38
N GLY A 155 -6.50 12.75 6.64
CA GLY A 155 -7.80 12.54 7.28
C GLY A 155 -8.79 11.79 6.39
N LEU A 156 -9.86 11.22 6.96
CA LEU A 156 -10.84 10.45 6.21
C LEU A 156 -11.51 11.31 5.13
N ARG A 157 -11.37 10.90 3.87
CA ARG A 157 -12.01 11.56 2.74
C ARG A 157 -13.37 10.92 2.47
N ILE A 158 -14.42 11.60 2.93
CA ILE A 158 -15.82 11.22 2.79
C ILE A 158 -16.64 12.46 2.36
N ALA A 159 -17.84 12.28 1.83
CA ALA A 159 -18.68 13.40 1.43
C ALA A 159 -19.16 14.17 2.67
N PRO A 160 -18.90 15.49 2.79
CA PRO A 160 -19.26 16.25 3.99
C PRO A 160 -20.76 16.33 4.23
N ARG A 161 -21.57 16.44 3.17
CA ARG A 161 -23.04 16.44 3.23
C ARG A 161 -23.62 15.38 2.32
N VAL A 162 -24.55 14.63 2.86
CA VAL A 162 -25.21 13.50 2.20
C VAL A 162 -26.71 13.71 2.17
N GLY A 163 -27.29 13.65 1.00
CA GLY A 163 -28.73 13.59 0.79
C GLY A 163 -29.23 12.16 0.85
N ILE A 164 -30.42 11.93 1.40
CA ILE A 164 -31.11 10.66 1.37
C ILE A 164 -32.49 10.88 0.76
N ASP A 165 -32.85 10.09 -0.25
CA ASP A 165 -34.17 10.02 -0.86
C ASP A 165 -34.64 8.56 -0.95
N ASP A 166 -35.67 8.28 -1.76
CA ASP A 166 -36.24 6.92 -1.90
C ASP A 166 -35.30 5.96 -2.63
N ASP A 167 -34.37 6.50 -3.44
CA ASP A 167 -33.37 5.73 -4.20
C ASP A 167 -32.06 5.52 -3.40
N GLY A 168 -31.98 6.01 -2.15
CA GLY A 168 -30.86 5.82 -1.25
C GLY A 168 -30.05 7.08 -0.97
N ALA A 169 -28.84 6.91 -0.44
CA ALA A 169 -27.94 8.01 -0.08
C ALA A 169 -27.12 8.49 -1.30
N PHE A 170 -26.79 9.77 -1.33
CA PHE A 170 -25.97 10.39 -2.39
C PHE A 170 -25.20 11.61 -1.86
N ALA A 171 -24.03 11.88 -2.44
CA ALA A 171 -23.25 13.04 -2.10
C ALA A 171 -23.92 14.34 -2.58
N LEU A 172 -23.95 15.33 -1.70
CA LEU A 172 -24.34 16.71 -2.03
C LEU A 172 -23.14 17.59 -2.31
N ASP A 173 -22.00 17.24 -1.70
CA ASP A 173 -20.72 17.89 -1.93
C ASP A 173 -19.70 16.88 -2.41
N SER A 174 -18.73 17.37 -3.18
CA SER A 174 -17.57 16.57 -3.57
C SER A 174 -16.76 16.14 -2.33
N SER A 175 -16.25 14.91 -2.34
CA SER A 175 -15.25 14.44 -1.38
C SER A 175 -13.84 14.94 -1.71
N MET A 176 -13.67 15.67 -2.82
CA MET A 176 -12.40 16.27 -3.22
C MET A 176 -12.16 17.58 -2.47
N PRO A 177 -10.91 18.02 -2.33
CA PRO A 177 -10.59 19.31 -1.71
C PRO A 177 -11.33 20.47 -2.37
N ALA A 178 -11.76 21.43 -1.56
CA ALA A 178 -12.42 22.63 -2.07
C ALA A 178 -11.54 23.35 -3.13
N GLY A 179 -12.15 23.77 -4.23
CA GLY A 179 -11.47 24.41 -5.34
C GLY A 179 -10.81 23.46 -6.34
N PHE A 180 -10.80 22.15 -6.09
CA PHE A 180 -10.22 21.19 -7.04
C PHE A 180 -10.94 21.23 -8.40
N GLU A 181 -12.26 21.34 -8.40
CA GLU A 181 -13.08 21.44 -9.61
C GLU A 181 -12.87 22.75 -10.38
N GLU A 182 -12.45 23.82 -9.69
CA GLU A 182 -12.14 25.11 -10.32
C GLU A 182 -10.85 25.06 -11.16
N LEU A 183 -9.99 24.08 -10.92
CA LEU A 183 -8.75 23.86 -11.68
C LEU A 183 -8.99 23.07 -12.98
N MET A 184 -10.20 22.58 -13.21
CA MET A 184 -10.56 21.79 -14.38
C MET A 184 -11.25 22.65 -15.42
N ASP A 185 -10.94 22.41 -16.69
CA ASP A 185 -11.78 22.89 -17.79
C ASP A 185 -13.10 22.08 -17.85
N GLU A 186 -14.06 22.55 -18.65
CA GLU A 186 -15.41 21.96 -18.72
C GLU A 186 -15.39 20.51 -19.23
N GLU A 187 -14.50 20.16 -20.16
CA GLU A 187 -14.34 18.81 -20.69
C GLU A 187 -13.75 17.86 -19.63
N SER A 188 -12.68 18.28 -18.95
CA SER A 188 -12.06 17.55 -17.86
C SER A 188 -12.99 17.36 -16.67
N ARG A 189 -13.82 18.37 -16.37
CA ARG A 189 -14.85 18.28 -15.32
C ARG A 189 -15.92 17.26 -15.68
N GLY A 190 -16.47 17.28 -16.91
CA GLY A 190 -17.46 16.31 -17.37
C GLY A 190 -16.93 14.88 -17.33
N MET A 191 -15.66 14.67 -17.72
CA MET A 191 -14.99 13.37 -17.62
C MET A 191 -14.84 12.94 -16.15
N PHE A 192 -14.39 13.86 -15.29
CA PHE A 192 -14.23 13.60 -13.87
C PHE A 192 -15.55 13.26 -13.18
N ASP A 193 -16.61 14.04 -13.43
CA ASP A 193 -17.95 13.78 -12.89
C ASP A 193 -18.48 12.41 -13.31
N SER A 194 -18.26 12.02 -14.57
CA SER A 194 -18.60 10.68 -15.06
C SER A 194 -17.81 9.59 -14.33
N MET A 195 -16.51 9.79 -14.14
CA MET A 195 -15.65 8.86 -13.40
C MET A 195 -16.00 8.78 -11.91
N MET A 196 -16.50 9.86 -11.32
CA MET A 196 -16.95 9.93 -9.93
C MET A 196 -18.38 9.44 -9.74
N GLY A 197 -19.06 9.04 -10.82
CA GLY A 197 -20.43 8.56 -10.76
C GLY A 197 -21.44 9.65 -10.35
N VAL A 198 -21.11 10.92 -10.58
CA VAL A 198 -22.03 12.03 -10.35
C VAL A 198 -23.23 11.85 -11.28
N SER A 199 -24.42 11.82 -10.70
CA SER A 199 -25.66 11.63 -11.47
C SER A 199 -25.99 12.89 -12.28
N ASP A 200 -26.23 12.73 -13.59
CA ASP A 200 -26.74 13.81 -14.46
C ASP A 200 -28.16 14.28 -14.08
N ARG A 201 -28.79 13.59 -13.15
CA ARG A 201 -30.13 13.93 -12.68
C ARG A 201 -30.08 14.64 -11.34
N PRO A 202 -30.65 15.88 -11.24
CA PRO A 202 -30.78 16.54 -9.97
C PRO A 202 -31.60 15.70 -9.00
N ARG A 203 -31.00 15.31 -7.85
CA ARG A 203 -31.70 14.62 -6.76
C ARG A 203 -32.06 15.62 -5.67
N THR A 204 -33.24 15.52 -5.12
CA THR A 204 -33.69 16.35 -4.01
C THR A 204 -33.73 15.53 -2.73
N PRO A 205 -32.91 15.85 -1.73
CA PRO A 205 -32.87 15.06 -0.52
C PRO A 205 -34.17 15.24 0.30
N LYS A 206 -34.71 14.14 0.81
CA LYS A 206 -35.76 14.11 1.82
C LYS A 206 -35.19 14.27 3.24
N ARG A 207 -33.94 13.85 3.42
CA ARG A 207 -33.19 13.98 4.65
C ARG A 207 -31.75 14.39 4.33
N LEU A 208 -31.18 15.26 5.17
CA LEU A 208 -29.79 15.68 5.13
C LEU A 208 -29.01 15.02 6.26
N VAL A 209 -27.81 14.54 5.96
CA VAL A 209 -26.83 14.04 6.95
C VAL A 209 -25.52 14.78 6.73
N GLU A 210 -24.90 15.23 7.80
CA GLU A 210 -23.57 15.84 7.81
C GLU A 210 -22.56 14.83 8.40
N GLN A 211 -21.41 14.68 7.74
CA GLN A 211 -20.34 13.73 8.13
C GLN A 211 -18.98 14.39 7.92
N TYR A 212 -18.57 15.19 8.89
CA TYR A 212 -17.28 15.88 8.86
C TYR A 212 -16.22 15.05 9.56
N ALA A 213 -15.11 14.77 8.87
CA ALA A 213 -13.92 14.16 9.42
C ALA A 213 -12.84 15.21 9.69
N THR A 214 -11.93 14.91 10.60
CA THR A 214 -10.83 15.80 10.97
C THR A 214 -9.76 15.84 9.89
N ALA A 215 -9.39 17.03 9.44
CA ALA A 215 -8.18 17.23 8.65
C ALA A 215 -6.97 17.17 9.58
N ILE A 216 -6.19 16.10 9.48
CA ILE A 216 -4.92 15.97 10.19
C ILE A 216 -3.80 16.64 9.39
N PRO A 217 -2.66 16.97 10.00
CA PRO A 217 -1.52 17.53 9.28
C PRO A 217 -1.05 16.61 8.13
N ILE A 218 -0.49 17.20 7.08
CA ILE A 218 0.11 16.45 5.97
C ILE A 218 1.28 15.59 6.45
N GLY A 219 1.56 14.49 5.74
CA GLY A 219 2.56 13.50 6.14
C GLY A 219 3.94 14.09 6.43
N THR A 220 4.42 14.98 5.57
CA THR A 220 5.69 15.69 5.79
C THR A 220 5.72 16.46 7.12
N ALA A 221 4.64 17.14 7.49
CA ALA A 221 4.57 17.87 8.77
C ALA A 221 4.55 16.92 9.97
N ILE A 222 3.84 15.80 9.88
CA ILE A 222 3.82 14.78 10.93
C ILE A 222 5.24 14.23 11.15
N ALA A 223 5.94 13.87 10.08
CA ALA A 223 7.29 13.30 10.17
C ALA A 223 8.31 14.28 10.75
N GLN A 224 8.16 15.59 10.50
CA GLN A 224 9.04 16.61 11.09
C GLN A 224 8.92 16.76 12.61
N SER A 225 7.90 16.17 13.22
CA SER A 225 7.81 16.07 14.68
C SER A 225 8.85 15.11 15.27
N TRP A 226 9.35 14.17 14.50
CA TRP A 226 10.25 13.07 14.91
C TRP A 226 9.69 12.23 16.06
N SER A 227 8.37 12.24 16.25
CA SER A 227 7.69 11.54 17.34
C SER A 227 6.75 10.45 16.81
N PRO A 228 7.16 9.18 16.88
CA PRO A 228 6.26 8.06 16.62
C PRO A 228 5.05 8.02 17.56
N GLU A 229 5.18 8.54 18.79
CA GLU A 229 4.10 8.62 19.79
C GLU A 229 3.02 9.63 19.35
N LEU A 230 3.42 10.79 18.82
CA LEU A 230 2.49 11.74 18.21
C LEU A 230 1.78 11.13 17.00
N ALA A 231 2.54 10.43 16.16
CA ALA A 231 1.98 9.73 15.00
C ALA A 231 0.96 8.65 15.42
N GLU A 232 1.22 7.93 16.53
CA GLU A 232 0.30 6.95 17.09
C GLU A 232 -0.97 7.61 17.64
N ALA A 233 -0.86 8.76 18.31
CA ALA A 233 -2.02 9.52 18.80
C ALA A 233 -2.88 10.04 17.64
N LEU A 234 -2.28 10.46 16.52
CA LEU A 234 -3.01 10.84 15.31
C LEU A 234 -3.73 9.64 14.68
N GLY A 235 -3.08 8.48 14.64
CA GLY A 235 -3.71 7.23 14.20
C GLY A 235 -4.90 6.84 15.07
N ASP A 236 -4.79 6.98 16.38
CA ASP A 236 -5.86 6.71 17.35
C ASP A 236 -7.08 7.62 17.12
N LEU A 237 -6.85 8.92 16.85
CA LEU A 237 -7.92 9.86 16.46
C LEU A 237 -8.64 9.38 15.20
N VAL A 238 -7.90 9.00 14.15
CA VAL A 238 -8.51 8.51 12.89
C VAL A 238 -9.25 7.20 13.12
N GLY A 239 -8.72 6.29 13.94
CA GLY A 239 -9.39 5.05 14.32
C GLY A 239 -10.74 5.30 15.01
N ALA A 240 -10.82 6.28 15.90
CA ALA A 240 -12.07 6.68 16.54
C ALA A 240 -13.09 7.26 15.53
N GLU A 241 -12.64 8.02 14.54
CA GLU A 241 -13.51 8.48 13.46
C GLU A 241 -13.98 7.35 12.56
N MET A 242 -13.11 6.37 12.27
CA MET A 242 -13.49 5.16 11.54
C MET A 242 -14.58 4.37 12.29
N ASP A 243 -14.50 4.27 13.63
CA ASP A 243 -15.57 3.68 14.44
C ASP A 243 -16.87 4.47 14.29
N HIS A 244 -16.80 5.79 14.36
CA HIS A 244 -17.96 6.66 14.24
C HIS A 244 -18.67 6.54 12.89
N PHE A 245 -17.91 6.45 11.80
CA PHE A 245 -18.44 6.38 10.43
C PHE A 245 -18.67 4.96 9.92
N GLY A 246 -18.23 3.93 10.64
CA GLY A 246 -18.34 2.54 10.20
C GLY A 246 -17.37 2.18 9.07
N ALA A 247 -16.22 2.83 8.99
CA ALA A 247 -15.17 2.50 8.03
C ALA A 247 -14.30 1.34 8.54
N HIS A 248 -13.76 0.50 7.64
CA HIS A 248 -12.98 -0.69 8.00
C HIS A 248 -11.51 -0.56 7.66
N LEU A 249 -11.17 -0.10 6.45
CA LEU A 249 -9.79 0.09 5.99
C LEU A 249 -9.58 1.54 5.55
N TRP A 250 -8.73 2.26 6.26
CA TRP A 250 -8.28 3.57 5.82
C TRP A 250 -7.16 3.40 4.79
N LEU A 251 -7.32 4.00 3.58
CA LEU A 251 -6.33 3.92 2.50
C LEU A 251 -5.15 4.87 2.77
N ALA A 252 -4.48 4.66 3.87
CA ALA A 252 -3.33 5.40 4.40
C ALA A 252 -2.64 4.56 5.50
N PRO A 253 -1.42 4.95 5.97
CA PRO A 253 -0.60 6.08 5.53
C PRO A 253 0.09 5.84 4.19
N ALA A 254 0.44 6.95 3.50
CA ALA A 254 1.26 6.94 2.30
C ALA A 254 2.69 7.40 2.66
N PHE A 255 3.74 6.67 2.23
CA PHE A 255 5.10 6.98 2.67
C PHE A 255 6.21 6.48 1.73
N ASN A 256 6.01 6.60 0.41
CA ASN A 256 7.14 6.48 -0.50
C ASN A 256 8.18 7.55 -0.15
N LEU A 257 9.45 7.27 -0.42
CA LEU A 257 10.52 8.20 -0.02
C LEU A 257 10.50 9.48 -0.85
N HIS A 258 10.80 10.62 -0.24
CA HIS A 258 11.04 11.90 -0.91
C HIS A 258 12.35 11.81 -1.71
N ARG A 259 12.28 11.28 -2.93
CA ARG A 259 13.43 11.15 -3.80
C ARG A 259 13.71 12.43 -4.60
N SER A 260 12.67 13.15 -4.95
CA SER A 260 12.75 14.38 -5.71
C SER A 260 11.70 15.37 -5.22
N ILE A 261 12.11 16.60 -4.94
CA ILE A 261 11.21 17.70 -4.55
C ILE A 261 10.13 18.03 -5.60
N LEU A 262 10.26 17.46 -6.80
CA LEU A 262 9.27 17.62 -7.88
C LEU A 262 8.19 16.54 -7.88
N CYS A 263 8.22 15.59 -6.95
CA CYS A 263 7.15 14.60 -6.80
C CYS A 263 5.89 15.29 -6.26
N GLY A 264 4.79 15.22 -7.02
CA GLY A 264 3.54 15.89 -6.67
C GLY A 264 2.85 15.35 -5.40
N ARG A 265 3.34 14.22 -4.84
CA ARG A 265 2.77 13.60 -3.63
C ARG A 265 3.68 13.68 -2.40
N ASP A 266 4.82 14.37 -2.47
CA ASP A 266 5.73 14.49 -1.32
C ASP A 266 5.07 15.17 -0.11
N PHE A 267 4.04 15.98 -0.32
CA PHE A 267 3.29 16.59 0.79
C PHE A 267 2.62 15.54 1.70
N GLU A 268 2.11 14.46 1.13
CA GLU A 268 1.44 13.38 1.89
C GLU A 268 2.40 12.29 2.35
N TYR A 269 3.58 12.17 1.72
CA TYR A 269 4.63 11.26 2.13
C TYR A 269 5.39 11.80 3.35
N LEU A 270 6.16 10.95 4.01
CA LEU A 270 6.70 11.26 5.33
C LEU A 270 8.11 11.85 5.29
N SER A 271 9.05 11.21 4.60
CA SER A 271 10.47 11.58 4.65
C SER A 271 11.28 11.01 3.50
N GLU A 272 12.49 11.55 3.28
CA GLU A 272 13.54 10.93 2.48
C GLU A 272 14.27 9.80 3.23
N ASP A 273 14.20 9.81 4.57
CA ASP A 273 14.82 8.80 5.43
C ASP A 273 13.87 7.62 5.64
N PRO A 274 14.24 6.40 5.20
CA PRO A 274 13.37 5.22 5.32
C PRO A 274 13.11 4.80 6.76
N LEU A 275 14.04 5.08 7.69
CA LEU A 275 13.85 4.76 9.11
C LEU A 275 12.81 5.69 9.73
N LEU A 276 12.92 7.00 9.50
CA LEU A 276 11.95 7.97 10.00
C LEU A 276 10.57 7.71 9.38
N ALA A 277 10.50 7.55 8.06
CA ALA A 277 9.25 7.25 7.36
C ALA A 277 8.59 5.97 7.91
N GLY A 278 9.36 4.89 8.05
CA GLY A 278 8.85 3.62 8.57
C GLY A 278 8.37 3.71 10.03
N ARG A 279 9.10 4.40 10.91
CA ARG A 279 8.72 4.54 12.34
C ARG A 279 7.47 5.40 12.54
N VAL A 280 7.35 6.50 11.80
CA VAL A 280 6.17 7.36 11.83
C VAL A 280 4.95 6.62 11.27
N ALA A 281 5.09 5.96 10.11
CA ALA A 281 4.02 5.16 9.52
C ALA A 281 3.60 4.00 10.43
N ALA A 282 4.53 3.32 11.10
CA ALA A 282 4.23 2.29 12.09
C ALA A 282 3.47 2.86 13.30
N GLY A 283 3.80 4.08 13.75
CA GLY A 283 3.04 4.78 14.78
C GLY A 283 1.60 5.00 14.36
N ILE A 284 1.37 5.62 13.20
CA ILE A 284 0.01 5.83 12.66
C ILE A 284 -0.77 4.51 12.58
N THR A 285 -0.12 3.47 12.04
CA THR A 285 -0.73 2.13 11.90
C THR A 285 -1.18 1.57 13.24
N ARG A 286 -0.30 1.59 14.25
CA ARG A 286 -0.66 1.11 15.60
C ARG A 286 -1.80 1.91 16.21
N GLY A 287 -1.81 3.23 16.00
CA GLY A 287 -2.87 4.11 16.50
C GLY A 287 -4.24 3.71 15.97
N VAL A 288 -4.39 3.59 14.65
CA VAL A 288 -5.66 3.15 14.02
C VAL A 288 -6.05 1.76 14.50
N GLN A 289 -5.11 0.83 14.56
CA GLN A 289 -5.37 -0.57 14.88
C GLN A 289 -5.59 -0.85 16.39
N LYS A 290 -5.56 0.17 17.26
CA LYS A 290 -6.10 0.09 18.62
C LYS A 290 -7.63 -0.11 18.64
N HIS A 291 -8.30 0.29 17.56
CA HIS A 291 -9.73 0.17 17.39
C HIS A 291 -10.06 -1.19 16.73
N PRO A 292 -10.73 -2.11 17.43
CA PRO A 292 -11.08 -3.41 16.87
C PRO A 292 -11.91 -3.28 15.59
N GLY A 293 -11.54 -4.04 14.57
CA GLY A 293 -12.20 -4.00 13.27
C GLY A 293 -11.79 -2.78 12.40
N ARG A 294 -10.77 -2.02 12.80
CA ARG A 294 -10.23 -0.91 12.01
C ARG A 294 -8.80 -1.21 11.61
N GLY A 295 -8.49 -0.95 10.35
CA GLY A 295 -7.18 -1.21 9.78
C GLY A 295 -6.72 -0.11 8.86
N VAL A 296 -5.45 -0.20 8.48
CA VAL A 296 -4.81 0.68 7.50
C VAL A 296 -4.45 -0.08 6.25
N THR A 297 -4.38 0.65 5.14
CA THR A 297 -3.81 0.20 3.88
C THR A 297 -2.57 1.04 3.60
N ILE A 298 -1.40 0.51 3.94
CA ILE A 298 -0.15 1.22 3.70
C ILE A 298 0.15 1.30 2.20
N LYS A 299 0.66 2.46 1.71
CA LYS A 299 0.80 2.70 0.27
C LYS A 299 1.95 3.64 -0.08
N HIS A 300 2.43 3.61 -1.34
CA HIS A 300 2.11 2.72 -2.45
C HIS A 300 3.27 1.74 -2.64
N PHE A 301 3.00 0.48 -2.61
CA PHE A 301 4.00 -0.59 -2.64
C PHE A 301 4.29 -1.04 -4.08
N ALA A 302 5.40 -0.59 -4.68
CA ALA A 302 6.42 0.26 -4.14
C ALA A 302 7.02 1.16 -5.24
N PHE A 303 7.97 2.01 -4.87
CA PHE A 303 8.74 2.85 -5.80
C PHE A 303 7.94 3.93 -6.53
N ASN A 304 6.80 4.37 -6.00
CA ASN A 304 6.04 5.49 -6.55
C ASN A 304 6.64 6.83 -6.09
N ASN A 305 7.79 7.20 -6.67
CA ASN A 305 8.56 8.38 -6.29
C ASN A 305 8.45 9.53 -7.29
N GLN A 306 7.51 9.45 -8.23
CA GLN A 306 7.13 10.53 -9.16
C GLN A 306 5.69 10.35 -9.61
N GLU A 307 5.01 11.47 -9.90
CA GLU A 307 3.64 11.49 -10.40
C GLU A 307 3.55 11.74 -11.90
N THR A 308 4.58 12.33 -12.52
CA THR A 308 4.62 12.53 -13.96
C THR A 308 4.58 11.18 -14.66
N ASN A 309 3.53 10.97 -15.45
CA ASN A 309 3.32 9.73 -16.20
C ASN A 309 3.32 8.45 -15.32
N ARG A 310 2.78 8.53 -14.10
CA ARG A 310 2.85 7.47 -13.09
C ARG A 310 2.29 6.13 -13.55
N LEU A 311 1.28 6.15 -14.42
CA LEU A 311 0.63 4.94 -14.98
C LEU A 311 1.50 4.22 -16.02
N ASN A 312 2.56 4.86 -16.52
CA ASN A 312 3.44 4.32 -17.55
C ASN A 312 4.92 4.61 -17.30
N SER A 313 5.30 4.74 -16.04
CA SER A 313 6.70 4.89 -15.63
C SER A 313 7.28 3.57 -15.15
N CYS A 314 8.56 3.35 -15.45
CA CYS A 314 9.32 2.23 -14.93
C CYS A 314 10.42 2.74 -14.01
N SER A 315 10.36 2.35 -12.74
CA SER A 315 11.41 2.61 -11.76
C SER A 315 12.53 1.59 -11.95
N HIS A 316 13.69 2.07 -12.39
CA HIS A 316 14.91 1.25 -12.47
C HIS A 316 15.70 1.40 -11.19
N VAL A 317 15.85 0.32 -10.43
CA VAL A 317 16.41 0.33 -9.07
C VAL A 317 17.31 -0.88 -8.89
N SER A 318 18.54 -0.69 -8.40
CA SER A 318 19.39 -1.81 -8.02
C SER A 318 18.79 -2.57 -6.83
N LYS A 319 19.10 -3.85 -6.70
CA LYS A 319 18.63 -4.68 -5.57
C LYS A 319 19.05 -4.09 -4.23
N ARG A 320 20.25 -3.54 -4.16
CA ARG A 320 20.76 -2.86 -2.96
C ARG A 320 19.94 -1.63 -2.61
N ALA A 321 19.73 -0.70 -3.55
CA ALA A 321 18.94 0.50 -3.30
C ALA A 321 17.48 0.14 -2.96
N ALA A 322 16.91 -0.86 -3.63
CA ALA A 322 15.58 -1.36 -3.32
C ALA A 322 15.48 -1.83 -1.87
N ARG A 323 16.40 -2.70 -1.42
CA ARG A 323 16.40 -3.31 -0.09
C ARG A 323 16.77 -2.34 1.03
N ASP A 324 17.81 -1.53 0.84
CA ASP A 324 18.36 -0.67 1.89
C ASP A 324 17.58 0.64 2.06
N LEU A 325 16.86 1.09 1.02
CA LEU A 325 16.17 2.38 1.01
C LEU A 325 14.66 2.23 0.77
N TYR A 326 14.25 1.93 -0.46
CA TYR A 326 12.84 2.07 -0.88
C TYR A 326 11.88 1.09 -0.24
N LEU A 327 12.28 -0.15 -0.03
CA LEU A 327 11.49 -1.18 0.64
C LEU A 327 11.63 -1.13 2.16
N ARG A 328 12.69 -0.49 2.67
CA ARG A 328 13.01 -0.50 4.10
C ARG A 328 11.92 0.12 4.97
N SER A 329 11.29 1.21 4.53
CA SER A 329 10.21 1.84 5.27
C SER A 329 8.98 0.92 5.38
N PHE A 330 8.64 0.20 4.31
CA PHE A 330 7.55 -0.78 4.29
C PHE A 330 7.87 -1.99 5.18
N GLU A 331 9.09 -2.53 5.10
CA GLU A 331 9.54 -3.62 5.97
C GLU A 331 9.36 -3.27 7.46
N ILE A 332 9.74 -2.05 7.87
CA ILE A 332 9.58 -1.58 9.24
C ILE A 332 8.11 -1.63 9.66
N VAL A 333 7.21 -1.08 8.84
CA VAL A 333 5.78 -1.04 9.17
C VAL A 333 5.19 -2.45 9.24
N VAL A 334 5.50 -3.31 8.28
CA VAL A 334 5.01 -4.70 8.26
C VAL A 334 5.45 -5.45 9.52
N ARG A 335 6.73 -5.36 9.88
CA ARG A 335 7.27 -6.11 11.03
C ARG A 335 6.85 -5.53 12.39
N GLU A 336 6.72 -4.20 12.51
CA GLU A 336 6.50 -3.55 13.80
C GLU A 336 5.04 -3.22 14.10
N ALA A 337 4.21 -3.03 13.08
CA ALA A 337 2.83 -2.61 13.24
C ALA A 337 1.81 -3.56 12.60
N ARG A 338 2.24 -4.55 11.79
CA ARG A 338 1.38 -5.57 11.17
C ARG A 338 0.13 -4.97 10.52
N PRO A 339 0.26 -4.15 9.49
CA PRO A 339 -0.86 -3.48 8.84
C PRO A 339 -1.83 -4.49 8.24
N HIS A 340 -3.14 -4.20 8.29
CA HIS A 340 -4.17 -5.09 7.77
C HIS A 340 -4.21 -5.14 6.25
N ALA A 341 -3.73 -4.09 5.56
CA ALA A 341 -3.65 -4.09 4.11
C ALA A 341 -2.45 -3.31 3.58
N ILE A 342 -2.10 -3.60 2.33
CA ILE A 342 -1.10 -2.87 1.55
C ILE A 342 -1.62 -2.65 0.13
N MET A 343 -1.35 -1.48 -0.44
CA MET A 343 -1.75 -1.11 -1.79
C MET A 343 -0.54 -1.06 -2.72
N THR A 344 -0.59 -1.80 -3.83
CA THR A 344 0.46 -1.74 -4.86
C THR A 344 0.41 -0.43 -5.63
N SER A 345 1.52 -0.05 -6.23
CA SER A 345 1.65 1.21 -6.98
C SER A 345 1.35 1.02 -8.47
N TYR A 346 1.20 2.13 -9.20
CA TYR A 346 0.94 2.10 -10.64
C TYR A 346 2.16 1.74 -11.49
N ASN A 347 3.36 2.13 -11.04
CA ASN A 347 4.59 2.05 -11.83
C ASN A 347 5.09 0.60 -11.98
N LEU A 348 5.93 0.42 -12.98
CA LEU A 348 6.73 -0.78 -13.11
C LEU A 348 8.00 -0.69 -12.23
N LEU A 349 8.49 -1.82 -11.77
CA LEU A 349 9.81 -2.02 -11.17
C LEU A 349 10.65 -2.91 -12.10
N ASN A 350 11.75 -2.38 -12.61
CA ASN A 350 12.67 -3.11 -13.49
C ASN A 350 11.97 -3.88 -14.63
N GLY A 351 10.88 -3.30 -15.16
CA GLY A 351 10.12 -3.85 -16.29
C GLY A 351 8.86 -4.64 -15.93
N VAL A 352 8.57 -4.90 -14.65
CA VAL A 352 7.38 -5.63 -14.18
C VAL A 352 6.49 -4.69 -13.36
N HIS A 353 5.18 -4.70 -13.61
CA HIS A 353 4.23 -3.96 -12.77
C HIS A 353 4.33 -4.42 -11.32
N THR A 354 4.34 -3.48 -10.37
CA THR A 354 4.40 -3.82 -8.95
C THR A 354 3.19 -4.67 -8.53
N SER A 355 2.03 -4.46 -9.17
CA SER A 355 0.83 -5.26 -8.95
C SER A 355 0.90 -6.68 -9.53
N GLU A 356 1.80 -6.93 -10.49
CA GLU A 356 1.97 -8.22 -11.17
C GLU A 356 3.29 -8.93 -10.78
N SER A 357 3.98 -8.44 -9.76
CA SER A 357 5.27 -8.97 -9.32
C SER A 357 5.13 -9.97 -8.18
N ALA A 358 5.07 -11.26 -8.49
CA ALA A 358 5.09 -12.31 -7.47
C ALA A 358 6.35 -12.27 -6.60
N GLU A 359 7.51 -11.86 -7.15
CA GLU A 359 8.74 -11.66 -6.37
C GLU A 359 8.54 -10.59 -5.28
N LEU A 360 7.84 -9.49 -5.61
CA LEU A 360 7.58 -8.41 -4.65
C LEU A 360 6.50 -8.82 -3.64
N LEU A 361 5.40 -9.45 -4.10
CA LEU A 361 4.20 -9.67 -3.29
C LEU A 361 4.24 -10.97 -2.48
N GLU A 362 4.70 -12.07 -3.06
CA GLU A 362 4.82 -13.34 -2.34
C GLU A 362 6.20 -13.46 -1.68
N THR A 363 7.30 -13.34 -2.44
CA THR A 363 8.64 -13.60 -1.89
C THR A 363 9.07 -12.52 -0.87
N VAL A 364 9.08 -11.23 -1.26
CA VAL A 364 9.56 -10.17 -0.38
C VAL A 364 8.56 -9.86 0.74
N LEU A 365 7.30 -9.62 0.36
CA LEU A 365 6.30 -9.14 1.31
C LEU A 365 5.85 -10.25 2.28
N ARG A 366 5.55 -11.45 1.77
CA ARG A 366 5.00 -12.53 2.58
C ARG A 366 6.08 -13.45 3.16
N ASP A 367 6.93 -14.04 2.33
CA ASP A 367 7.89 -15.03 2.80
C ASP A 367 9.00 -14.40 3.65
N GLU A 368 9.56 -13.24 3.23
CA GLU A 368 10.64 -12.61 3.99
C GLU A 368 10.14 -11.75 5.15
N TRP A 369 9.04 -10.97 4.98
CA TRP A 369 8.59 -10.03 6.00
C TRP A 369 7.46 -10.55 6.88
N GLY A 370 6.74 -11.59 6.43
CA GLY A 370 5.63 -12.17 7.15
C GLY A 370 4.37 -11.32 7.13
N PHE A 371 4.07 -10.71 6.00
CA PHE A 371 2.83 -9.96 5.85
C PHE A 371 1.62 -10.89 5.82
N GLU A 372 0.68 -10.66 6.73
CA GLU A 372 -0.53 -11.45 6.90
C GLU A 372 -1.79 -10.77 6.34
N GLY A 373 -1.66 -9.51 5.94
CA GLY A 373 -2.78 -8.68 5.51
C GLY A 373 -3.23 -8.93 4.06
N LEU A 374 -4.12 -8.06 3.60
CA LEU A 374 -4.67 -8.02 2.25
C LEU A 374 -3.77 -7.16 1.34
N VAL A 375 -3.43 -7.67 0.16
CA VAL A 375 -2.82 -6.88 -0.91
C VAL A 375 -3.91 -6.42 -1.86
N MET A 376 -4.00 -5.12 -2.11
CA MET A 376 -4.91 -4.55 -3.10
C MET A 376 -4.16 -3.73 -4.13
N THR A 377 -4.75 -3.54 -5.31
CA THR A 377 -4.23 -2.61 -6.31
C THR A 377 -4.50 -1.16 -5.89
N ASP A 378 -3.73 -0.21 -6.44
CA ASP A 378 -4.24 1.15 -6.59
C ASP A 378 -5.44 1.15 -7.57
N TRP A 379 -6.15 2.28 -7.65
CA TRP A 379 -7.41 2.37 -8.40
C TRP A 379 -7.17 2.47 -9.91
N VAL A 380 -7.95 1.69 -10.68
CA VAL A 380 -8.01 1.82 -12.14
C VAL A 380 -6.67 1.50 -12.83
N VAL A 381 -5.90 0.55 -12.31
CA VAL A 381 -4.59 0.19 -12.87
C VAL A 381 -4.68 -0.35 -14.31
N ALA A 382 -5.81 -0.96 -14.71
CA ALA A 382 -6.05 -1.46 -16.05
C ALA A 382 -6.86 -0.47 -16.93
N GLY A 383 -7.65 0.40 -16.35
CA GLY A 383 -8.69 1.16 -17.06
C GLY A 383 -8.22 2.43 -17.77
N MET A 384 -6.98 2.87 -17.57
CA MET A 384 -6.44 4.05 -18.25
C MET A 384 -5.54 3.67 -19.42
N THR A 385 -5.87 2.61 -20.13
CA THR A 385 -5.09 2.14 -21.29
C THR A 385 -5.16 3.16 -22.41
N ARG A 386 -4.10 3.93 -22.57
CA ARG A 386 -3.87 4.71 -23.78
C ARG A 386 -3.11 3.83 -24.77
N HIS A 387 -3.52 3.81 -26.01
CA HIS A 387 -2.88 2.99 -27.06
C HIS A 387 -1.42 3.39 -27.38
N ASP A 388 -0.95 4.52 -26.84
CA ASP A 388 0.37 5.09 -27.05
C ASP A 388 1.33 4.89 -25.87
N LEU A 389 1.00 4.03 -24.90
CA LEU A 389 1.84 3.76 -23.74
C LEU A 389 3.08 2.95 -24.12
N LYS A 390 4.23 3.34 -23.55
CA LYS A 390 5.50 2.62 -23.72
C LYS A 390 5.45 1.21 -23.14
N HIS A 391 4.70 1.04 -22.05
CA HIS A 391 4.51 -0.22 -21.36
C HIS A 391 3.03 -0.59 -21.37
N PRO A 392 2.67 -1.87 -21.52
CA PRO A 392 1.27 -2.29 -21.39
C PRO A 392 0.75 -1.97 -19.99
N ALA A 393 -0.55 -1.76 -19.85
CA ALA A 393 -1.17 -1.63 -18.53
C ALA A 393 -1.16 -2.98 -17.81
N ALA A 394 -1.20 -2.95 -16.47
CA ALA A 394 -1.46 -4.13 -15.67
C ALA A 394 -2.87 -4.67 -15.96
N THR A 395 -3.05 -5.97 -15.90
CA THR A 395 -4.34 -6.63 -16.15
C THR A 395 -4.76 -7.49 -14.97
N SER A 396 -6.04 -7.80 -14.85
CA SER A 396 -6.61 -8.42 -13.65
C SER A 396 -6.05 -9.84 -13.39
N ALA A 397 -6.00 -10.71 -14.38
CA ALA A 397 -5.59 -12.09 -14.16
C ALA A 397 -4.11 -12.24 -13.77
N PRO A 398 -3.11 -11.61 -14.43
CA PRO A 398 -1.73 -11.59 -13.96
C PRO A 398 -1.58 -10.97 -12.56
N THR A 399 -2.33 -9.91 -12.27
CA THR A 399 -2.33 -9.24 -10.96
C THR A 399 -2.78 -10.20 -9.85
N ILE A 400 -3.92 -10.88 -10.03
CA ILE A 400 -4.42 -11.88 -9.06
C ILE A 400 -3.44 -13.04 -8.91
N LYS A 401 -2.91 -13.55 -10.02
CA LYS A 401 -1.92 -14.63 -9.99
C LYS A 401 -0.65 -14.27 -9.21
N ALA A 402 -0.21 -13.02 -9.31
CA ALA A 402 0.99 -12.54 -8.62
C ALA A 402 0.83 -12.39 -7.09
N GLY A 403 -0.36 -12.56 -6.54
CA GLY A 403 -0.60 -12.42 -5.10
C GLY A 403 -1.19 -11.07 -4.68
N ASN A 404 -1.81 -10.36 -5.62
CA ASN A 404 -2.61 -9.17 -5.34
C ASN A 404 -4.08 -9.62 -5.24
N GLU A 405 -4.62 -9.68 -4.04
CA GLU A 405 -5.89 -10.36 -3.76
C GLU A 405 -7.13 -9.54 -4.16
N LEU A 406 -7.02 -8.21 -4.17
CA LEU A 406 -8.16 -7.34 -4.42
C LEU A 406 -7.84 -6.31 -5.50
N PHE A 407 -8.44 -6.50 -6.67
CA PHE A 407 -8.27 -5.60 -7.82
C PHE A 407 -9.31 -4.47 -7.76
N MET A 408 -8.86 -3.22 -7.64
CA MET A 408 -9.72 -2.08 -7.34
C MET A 408 -9.87 -1.11 -8.51
N PRO A 409 -11.05 -0.54 -8.68
CA PRO A 409 -12.35 -0.95 -8.13
C PRO A 409 -12.92 -2.17 -8.87
N GLY A 410 -12.33 -2.56 -10.00
CA GLY A 410 -12.81 -3.61 -10.89
C GLY A 410 -13.94 -3.14 -11.83
N CYS A 411 -14.17 -3.94 -12.85
CA CYS A 411 -15.28 -3.81 -13.80
C CYS A 411 -15.58 -5.16 -14.47
N GLU A 412 -16.58 -5.21 -15.33
CA GLU A 412 -16.94 -6.44 -16.02
C GLU A 412 -15.82 -6.96 -16.94
N THR A 413 -15.05 -6.05 -17.57
CA THR A 413 -13.89 -6.43 -18.39
C THR A 413 -12.82 -7.13 -17.57
N ASP A 414 -12.54 -6.63 -16.36
CA ASP A 414 -11.57 -7.25 -15.44
C ASP A 414 -12.03 -8.64 -15.01
N ARG A 415 -13.33 -8.78 -14.69
CA ARG A 415 -13.94 -10.05 -14.33
C ARG A 415 -13.84 -11.08 -15.46
N GLN A 416 -14.15 -10.67 -16.68
CA GLN A 416 -14.05 -11.54 -17.85
C GLN A 416 -12.59 -11.94 -18.13
N GLY A 417 -11.61 -11.07 -17.86
CA GLY A 417 -10.18 -11.40 -17.93
C GLY A 417 -9.81 -12.53 -16.98
N ILE A 418 -10.25 -12.45 -15.71
CA ILE A 418 -10.04 -13.51 -14.71
C ILE A 418 -10.68 -14.84 -15.17
N LEU A 419 -11.94 -14.80 -15.63
CA LEU A 419 -12.64 -15.99 -16.08
C LEU A 419 -12.03 -16.59 -17.34
N SER A 420 -11.52 -15.76 -18.26
CA SER A 420 -10.80 -16.22 -19.46
C SER A 420 -9.52 -16.96 -19.11
N ALA A 421 -8.72 -16.40 -18.20
CA ALA A 421 -7.49 -17.03 -17.71
C ALA A 421 -7.78 -18.36 -16.98
N LEU A 422 -8.83 -18.41 -16.16
CA LEU A 422 -9.26 -19.61 -15.46
C LEU A 422 -9.69 -20.74 -16.40
N ARG A 423 -10.27 -20.38 -17.56
CA ARG A 423 -10.70 -21.35 -18.61
C ARG A 423 -9.61 -21.71 -19.59
N GLY A 424 -8.37 -21.22 -19.41
CA GLY A 424 -7.25 -21.43 -20.34
C GLY A 424 -7.49 -20.76 -21.72
N GLN A 425 -8.23 -19.68 -21.76
CA GLN A 425 -8.55 -18.91 -22.97
C GLN A 425 -7.72 -17.63 -23.10
N ASP A 426 -6.94 -17.30 -22.09
CA ASP A 426 -6.00 -16.17 -22.08
C ASP A 426 -4.63 -16.67 -22.61
N GLU A 427 -4.08 -15.98 -23.62
CA GLU A 427 -2.80 -16.37 -24.24
C GLU A 427 -1.58 -15.95 -23.38
N GLN A 428 -1.76 -15.04 -22.43
CA GLN A 428 -0.67 -14.44 -21.64
C GLN A 428 -0.51 -15.10 -20.28
N VAL A 429 -1.62 -15.53 -19.66
CA VAL A 429 -1.60 -16.10 -18.31
C VAL A 429 -2.62 -17.21 -18.16
N GLU A 430 -2.21 -18.29 -17.53
CA GLU A 430 -3.09 -19.34 -17.03
C GLU A 430 -3.24 -19.15 -15.52
N LEU A 431 -4.49 -19.13 -15.05
CA LEU A 431 -4.84 -19.04 -13.65
C LEU A 431 -5.55 -20.32 -13.24
N SER A 432 -5.01 -21.05 -12.29
CA SER A 432 -5.69 -22.22 -11.75
C SER A 432 -6.77 -21.82 -10.75
N ARG A 433 -7.80 -22.67 -10.61
CA ARG A 433 -8.86 -22.46 -9.62
C ARG A 433 -8.30 -22.36 -8.20
N SER A 434 -7.31 -23.17 -7.85
CA SER A 434 -6.69 -23.15 -6.52
C SER A 434 -5.91 -21.85 -6.24
N GLU A 435 -5.28 -21.25 -7.26
CA GLU A 435 -4.67 -19.92 -7.13
C GLU A 435 -5.73 -18.86 -6.87
N LEU A 436 -6.85 -18.88 -7.59
CA LEU A 436 -7.95 -17.94 -7.38
C LEU A 436 -8.62 -18.14 -6.01
N GLU A 437 -8.87 -19.38 -5.58
CA GLU A 437 -9.38 -19.70 -4.24
C GLU A 437 -8.47 -19.19 -3.12
N LYS A 438 -7.15 -19.35 -3.27
CA LYS A 438 -6.17 -18.82 -2.31
C LYS A 438 -6.30 -17.31 -2.15
N GLN A 439 -6.42 -16.57 -3.26
CA GLN A 439 -6.55 -15.10 -3.19
C GLN A 439 -7.92 -14.70 -2.62
N ALA A 440 -8.99 -15.36 -3.05
CA ALA A 440 -10.34 -15.14 -2.51
C ALA A 440 -10.42 -15.43 -1.00
N ALA A 441 -9.77 -16.50 -0.52
CA ALA A 441 -9.71 -16.84 0.90
C ALA A 441 -8.99 -15.78 1.73
N ARG A 442 -7.95 -15.13 1.19
CA ARG A 442 -7.27 -14.01 1.84
C ARG A 442 -8.20 -12.78 1.98
N VAL A 443 -9.03 -12.51 0.96
CA VAL A 443 -10.06 -11.46 1.05
C VAL A 443 -11.08 -11.80 2.14
N VAL A 444 -11.65 -13.00 2.12
CA VAL A 444 -12.65 -13.46 3.11
C VAL A 444 -12.09 -13.37 4.53
N ARG A 445 -10.87 -13.87 4.76
CA ARG A 445 -10.21 -13.79 6.06
C ARG A 445 -10.11 -12.35 6.56
N MET A 446 -9.75 -11.39 5.68
CA MET A 446 -9.66 -9.98 6.07
C MET A 446 -11.02 -9.36 6.34
N VAL A 447 -12.05 -9.73 5.57
CA VAL A 447 -13.44 -9.32 5.84
C VAL A 447 -13.87 -9.76 7.24
N TRP A 448 -13.64 -11.03 7.59
CA TRP A 448 -13.97 -11.54 8.93
C TRP A 448 -13.18 -10.86 10.05
N ALA A 449 -11.90 -10.56 9.80
CA ALA A 449 -11.06 -9.89 10.78
C ALA A 449 -11.50 -8.45 11.09
N LEU A 450 -12.01 -7.72 10.10
CA LEU A 450 -12.32 -6.30 10.24
C LEU A 450 -13.81 -6.00 10.38
N ALA A 451 -14.66 -6.69 9.64
CA ALA A 451 -16.10 -6.43 9.62
C ALA A 451 -16.93 -7.45 10.40
N GLY A 452 -16.29 -8.50 10.89
CA GLY A 452 -16.92 -9.59 11.62
C GLY A 452 -17.35 -10.75 10.71
N SER A 453 -17.66 -11.89 11.32
CA SER A 453 -18.12 -13.10 10.63
C SER A 453 -19.64 -13.23 10.71
#